data_b14968348fb8a6ba46d75af39c53f0d3
#
_entry.id   b14968348fb8a6ba46d75af39c53f0d3
#
_cell.length_a   1.000
_cell.length_b   1.000
_cell.length_c   1.000
_cell.angle_alpha   90.00
_cell.angle_beta   90.00
_cell.angle_gamma   90.00
#
_symmetry.space_group_name_H-M   'P 1'
#
loop_
_entity.id
_entity.type
_entity.pdbx_description
1 polymer ?
#
loop_
_entity_poly.entity_id
_entity_poly.type
_entity_poly.pdbx_seq_one_letter_code
_entity_poly.pdbx_strand_id
1 'polypeptide(L)'
;MQKGWKILVTGHRGLVGSALVRRLEAGGYQNLLTRTRAELDLLDQRAVHEFLDREKPDYIFGAAAKVGGIQANNRYRADFIYENLLASVNLVHGAHLAGVQRMMFLGSSCIYPRDCPQPMREEYLLSGPLEQTNEPYAVAKIAGLKLCESYNA
;
A
#
# COMPACT_ATOMS: atom_id res chain seq x y z
N MET A 1 15.09 -11.23 4.06
CA MET A 1 14.78 -10.52 5.34
C MET A 1 15.44 -11.25 6.49
N GLN A 2 16.02 -10.50 7.46
CA GLN A 2 16.64 -11.08 8.66
C GLN A 2 15.58 -11.31 9.74
N LYS A 3 15.73 -12.37 10.54
CA LYS A 3 14.74 -12.76 11.56
C LYS A 3 14.52 -11.71 12.66
N GLY A 4 15.55 -10.93 12.98
CA GLY A 4 15.48 -9.86 13.98
C GLY A 4 14.86 -8.55 13.50
N TRP A 5 14.54 -8.42 12.20
CA TRP A 5 13.99 -7.18 11.66
C TRP A 5 12.64 -6.84 12.26
N LYS A 6 12.46 -5.55 12.53
CA LYS A 6 11.17 -4.97 12.89
C LYS A 6 10.35 -4.75 11.61
N ILE A 7 9.27 -5.47 11.46
CA ILE A 7 8.48 -5.50 10.23
C ILE A 7 7.10 -4.91 10.48
N LEU A 8 6.78 -3.81 9.81
CA LEU A 8 5.44 -3.23 9.84
C LEU A 8 4.57 -3.88 8.75
N VAL A 9 3.39 -4.37 9.14
CA VAL A 9 2.36 -4.85 8.20
C VAL A 9 1.13 -3.97 8.36
N THR A 10 0.92 -3.01 7.44
CA THR A 10 -0.32 -2.24 7.41
C THR A 10 -1.46 -3.07 6.83
N GLY A 11 -2.70 -2.84 7.28
CA GLY A 11 -3.84 -3.63 6.82
C GLY A 11 -3.82 -5.10 7.24
N HIS A 12 -3.19 -5.42 8.37
CA HIS A 12 -2.97 -6.78 8.89
C HIS A 12 -4.26 -7.59 9.13
N ARG A 13 -5.44 -6.95 9.20
CA ARG A 13 -6.74 -7.64 9.31
C ARG A 13 -7.40 -7.92 7.95
N GLY A 14 -6.86 -7.36 6.87
CA GLY A 14 -7.34 -7.61 5.50
C GLY A 14 -6.87 -8.97 4.95
N LEU A 15 -7.39 -9.33 3.76
CA LEU A 15 -7.07 -10.60 3.10
C LEU A 15 -5.55 -10.83 2.97
N VAL A 16 -4.85 -9.90 2.34
CA VAL A 16 -3.40 -10.02 2.09
C VAL A 16 -2.60 -9.80 3.36
N GLY A 17 -2.92 -8.75 4.14
CA GLY A 17 -2.18 -8.42 5.36
C GLY A 17 -2.22 -9.54 6.40
N SER A 18 -3.38 -10.19 6.62
CA SER A 18 -3.48 -11.32 7.55
C SER A 18 -2.70 -12.56 7.08
N ALA A 19 -2.68 -12.82 5.77
CA ALA A 19 -1.89 -13.90 5.21
C ALA A 19 -0.38 -13.64 5.36
N LEU A 20 0.05 -12.39 5.16
CA LEU A 20 1.45 -11.98 5.40
C LEU A 20 1.85 -12.19 6.86
N VAL A 21 1.03 -11.74 7.82
CA VAL A 21 1.31 -11.92 9.26
C VAL A 21 1.47 -13.40 9.57
N ARG A 22 0.49 -14.24 9.23
CA ARG A 22 0.58 -15.69 9.45
C ARG A 22 1.84 -16.31 8.84
N ARG A 23 2.19 -15.89 7.60
CA ARG A 23 3.38 -16.42 6.92
C ARG A 23 4.68 -15.96 7.59
N LEU A 24 4.74 -14.73 8.06
CA LEU A 24 5.89 -14.19 8.78
C LEU A 24 6.07 -14.92 10.14
N GLU A 25 4.99 -15.07 10.91
CA GLU A 25 5.00 -15.80 12.18
C GLU A 25 5.45 -17.25 12.00
N ALA A 26 4.86 -17.98 11.04
CA ALA A 26 5.27 -19.33 10.68
C ALA A 26 6.72 -19.42 10.19
N GLY A 27 7.22 -18.32 9.62
CA GLY A 27 8.61 -18.17 9.21
C GLY A 27 9.56 -17.80 10.37
N GLY A 28 9.06 -17.66 11.61
CA GLY A 28 9.86 -17.33 12.79
C GLY A 28 10.28 -15.85 12.92
N TYR A 29 9.56 -14.93 12.27
CA TYR A 29 9.70 -13.49 12.49
C TYR A 29 8.85 -13.09 13.70
N GLN A 30 9.49 -12.60 14.76
CA GLN A 30 8.83 -12.29 16.05
C GLN A 30 8.57 -10.80 16.25
N ASN A 31 9.27 -9.94 15.52
CA ASN A 31 9.21 -8.51 15.73
C ASN A 31 8.27 -7.86 14.69
N LEU A 32 6.98 -8.22 14.77
CA LEU A 32 5.94 -7.74 13.87
C LEU A 32 5.20 -6.56 14.48
N LEU A 33 5.14 -5.45 13.75
CA LEU A 33 4.33 -4.28 14.08
C LEU A 33 3.02 -4.34 13.30
N THR A 34 1.91 -4.37 14.00
CA THR A 34 0.57 -4.26 13.42
C THR A 34 -0.23 -3.22 14.18
N ARG A 35 -1.00 -2.40 13.45
CA ARG A 35 -1.90 -1.40 14.03
C ARG A 35 -3.23 -1.43 13.32
N THR A 36 -4.29 -1.35 14.09
CA THR A 36 -5.64 -1.14 13.54
C THR A 36 -5.79 0.31 13.09
N ARG A 37 -6.83 0.60 12.29
CA ARG A 37 -7.11 1.99 11.88
C ARG A 37 -7.34 2.92 13.08
N ALA A 38 -7.93 2.43 14.15
CA ALA A 38 -8.15 3.22 15.37
C ALA A 38 -6.84 3.55 16.12
N GLU A 39 -5.81 2.71 16.00
CA GLU A 39 -4.51 2.91 16.62
C GLU A 39 -3.55 3.72 15.73
N LEU A 40 -3.72 3.61 14.41
CA LEU A 40 -2.94 4.33 13.40
C LEU A 40 -3.77 4.52 12.13
N ASP A 41 -4.42 5.70 12.00
CA ASP A 41 -5.10 6.05 10.76
C ASP A 41 -4.07 6.55 9.73
N LEU A 42 -3.92 5.83 8.63
CA LEU A 42 -3.00 6.20 7.55
C LEU A 42 -3.42 7.50 6.83
N LEU A 43 -4.62 8.01 7.07
CA LEU A 43 -5.06 9.29 6.55
C LEU A 43 -4.53 10.48 7.39
N ASP A 44 -4.12 10.23 8.64
CA ASP A 44 -3.47 11.23 9.49
C ASP A 44 -1.96 11.23 9.25
N GLN A 45 -1.50 12.17 8.43
CA GLN A 45 -0.09 12.33 8.08
C GLN A 45 0.82 12.44 9.32
N ARG A 46 0.41 13.27 10.29
CA ARG A 46 1.19 13.50 11.50
C ARG A 46 1.34 12.23 12.33
N ALA A 47 0.23 11.53 12.56
CA ALA A 47 0.25 10.27 13.30
C ALA A 47 1.12 9.22 12.62
N VAL A 48 1.07 9.11 11.29
CA VAL A 48 1.90 8.18 10.51
C VAL A 48 3.39 8.52 10.63
N HIS A 49 3.75 9.80 10.45
CA HIS A 49 5.15 10.23 10.52
C HIS A 49 5.73 10.05 11.93
N GLU A 50 5.01 10.46 12.98
CA GLU A 50 5.41 10.26 14.37
C GLU A 50 5.56 8.77 14.72
N PHE A 51 4.64 7.92 14.22
CA PHE A 51 4.73 6.47 14.42
C PHE A 51 5.97 5.87 13.74
N LEU A 52 6.21 6.20 12.47
CA LEU A 52 7.35 5.66 11.72
C LEU A 52 8.68 6.14 12.26
N ASP A 53 8.78 7.41 12.67
CA ASP A 53 10.00 7.94 13.29
C ASP A 53 10.30 7.29 14.64
N ARG A 54 9.29 7.03 15.45
CA ARG A 54 9.44 6.35 16.74
C ARG A 54 9.80 4.87 16.58
N GLU A 55 9.09 4.16 15.71
CA GLU A 55 9.23 2.71 15.56
C GLU A 55 10.40 2.31 14.67
N LYS A 56 10.74 3.11 13.66
CA LYS A 56 11.83 2.86 12.69
C LYS A 56 11.86 1.42 12.18
N PRO A 57 10.79 0.93 11.51
CA PRO A 57 10.78 -0.42 11.02
C PRO A 57 11.87 -0.64 9.97
N ASP A 58 12.47 -1.83 9.97
CA ASP A 58 13.45 -2.25 8.96
C ASP A 58 12.79 -2.58 7.61
N TYR A 59 11.51 -3.01 7.67
CA TYR A 59 10.74 -3.38 6.49
C TYR A 59 9.26 -3.04 6.67
N ILE A 60 8.62 -2.57 5.58
CA ILE A 60 7.20 -2.27 5.57
C ILE A 60 6.49 -3.10 4.48
N PHE A 61 5.43 -3.80 4.84
CA PHE A 61 4.43 -4.31 3.91
C PHE A 61 3.22 -3.36 3.89
N GLY A 62 3.09 -2.59 2.81
CA GLY A 62 2.01 -1.63 2.60
C GLY A 62 0.77 -2.32 2.03
N ALA A 63 0.02 -3.09 2.85
CA ALA A 63 -1.15 -3.85 2.44
C ALA A 63 -2.49 -3.18 2.79
N ALA A 64 -2.47 -2.02 3.44
CA ALA A 64 -3.68 -1.26 3.72
C ALA A 64 -4.16 -0.51 2.47
N ALA A 65 -5.46 -0.58 2.22
CA ALA A 65 -6.14 0.20 1.21
C ALA A 65 -7.65 0.24 1.50
N LYS A 66 -8.33 1.30 1.05
CA LYS A 66 -9.79 1.28 0.91
C LYS A 66 -10.13 0.47 -0.32
N VAL A 67 -10.73 -0.70 -0.12
CA VAL A 67 -11.11 -1.63 -1.18
C VAL A 67 -12.61 -1.89 -1.19
N GLY A 68 -13.15 -2.30 -2.33
CA GLY A 68 -14.55 -2.64 -2.49
C GLY A 68 -14.84 -3.22 -3.87
N GLY A 69 -16.02 -3.80 -4.04
CA GLY A 69 -16.48 -4.30 -5.35
C GLY A 69 -16.76 -3.16 -6.34
N ILE A 70 -17.07 -3.52 -7.57
CA ILE A 70 -17.33 -2.59 -8.70
C ILE A 70 -18.37 -1.52 -8.34
N GLN A 71 -19.48 -1.91 -7.70
CA GLN A 71 -20.52 -0.96 -7.33
C GLN A 71 -20.04 0.09 -6.31
N ALA A 72 -19.27 -0.31 -5.29
CA ALA A 72 -18.72 0.60 -4.30
C ALA A 72 -17.71 1.58 -4.93
N ASN A 73 -16.81 1.09 -5.78
CA ASN A 73 -15.85 1.91 -6.51
C ASN A 73 -16.55 2.94 -7.39
N ASN A 74 -17.58 2.53 -8.13
CA ASN A 74 -18.31 3.42 -9.02
C ASN A 74 -19.15 4.47 -8.25
N ARG A 75 -19.70 4.08 -7.09
CA ARG A 75 -20.56 4.97 -6.27
C ARG A 75 -19.77 5.98 -5.44
N TYR A 76 -18.65 5.55 -4.85
CA TYR A 76 -17.85 6.34 -3.90
C TYR A 76 -16.50 6.75 -4.49
N ARG A 77 -16.49 7.18 -5.75
CA ARG A 77 -15.28 7.49 -6.52
C ARG A 77 -14.31 8.42 -5.80
N ALA A 78 -14.83 9.52 -5.24
CA ALA A 78 -14.03 10.50 -4.53
C ALA A 78 -13.35 9.90 -3.27
N ASP A 79 -14.10 9.11 -2.50
CA ASP A 79 -13.53 8.47 -1.30
C ASP A 79 -12.45 7.46 -1.64
N PHE A 80 -12.63 6.70 -2.75
CA PHE A 80 -11.64 5.70 -3.16
C PHE A 80 -10.33 6.34 -3.61
N ILE A 81 -10.37 7.42 -4.39
CA ILE A 81 -9.14 8.10 -4.80
C ILE A 81 -8.50 8.83 -3.60
N TYR A 82 -9.29 9.58 -2.84
CA TYR A 82 -8.81 10.39 -1.72
C TYR A 82 -8.13 9.56 -0.63
N GLU A 83 -8.85 8.57 -0.07
CA GLU A 83 -8.32 7.78 1.03
C GLU A 83 -7.11 6.93 0.61
N ASN A 84 -7.12 6.36 -0.60
CA ASN A 84 -5.98 5.57 -1.07
C ASN A 84 -4.76 6.43 -1.43
N LEU A 85 -4.96 7.65 -1.97
CA LEU A 85 -3.86 8.58 -2.20
C LEU A 85 -3.22 9.00 -0.88
N LEU A 86 -4.01 9.48 0.08
CA LEU A 86 -3.48 9.91 1.38
C LEU A 86 -2.74 8.79 2.08
N ALA A 87 -3.35 7.60 2.19
CA ALA A 87 -2.71 6.46 2.83
C ALA A 87 -1.38 6.09 2.16
N SER A 88 -1.32 6.13 0.83
CA SER A 88 -0.10 5.83 0.07
C SER A 88 0.97 6.91 0.28
N VAL A 89 0.60 8.18 0.13
CA VAL A 89 1.54 9.31 0.29
C VAL A 89 2.09 9.36 1.71
N ASN A 90 1.23 9.30 2.72
CA ASN A 90 1.64 9.37 4.12
C ASN A 90 2.58 8.21 4.50
N LEU A 91 2.26 6.99 4.03
CA LEU A 91 3.06 5.81 4.35
C LEU A 91 4.42 5.84 3.63
N VAL A 92 4.44 6.10 2.32
CA VAL A 92 5.69 6.07 1.51
C VAL A 92 6.59 7.24 1.89
N HIS A 93 6.04 8.46 1.97
CA HIS A 93 6.83 9.63 2.35
C HIS A 93 7.31 9.55 3.80
N GLY A 94 6.44 9.13 4.72
CA GLY A 94 6.82 8.93 6.12
C GLY A 94 7.90 7.86 6.28
N ALA A 95 7.85 6.77 5.51
CA ALA A 95 8.89 5.74 5.49
C ALA A 95 10.24 6.31 5.03
N HIS A 96 10.24 7.15 3.98
CA HIS A 96 11.44 7.85 3.52
C HIS A 96 12.03 8.76 4.61
N LEU A 97 11.20 9.61 5.23
CA LEU A 97 11.64 10.52 6.31
C LEU A 97 12.20 9.76 7.52
N ALA A 98 11.61 8.63 7.87
CA ALA A 98 12.07 7.78 8.97
C ALA A 98 13.32 6.93 8.64
N GLY A 99 13.82 7.01 7.39
CA GLY A 99 14.99 6.26 6.93
C GLY A 99 14.74 4.77 6.71
N VAL A 100 13.50 4.36 6.49
CA VAL A 100 13.13 2.97 6.17
C VAL A 100 13.73 2.58 4.82
N GLN A 101 14.57 1.55 4.81
CA GLN A 101 15.32 1.15 3.63
C GLN A 101 14.55 0.22 2.68
N ARG A 102 13.50 -0.44 3.17
CA ARG A 102 12.80 -1.46 2.39
C ARG A 102 11.30 -1.43 2.61
N MET A 103 10.59 -1.37 1.51
CA MET A 103 9.13 -1.38 1.52
C MET A 103 8.60 -2.21 0.34
N MET A 104 7.60 -3.02 0.60
CA MET A 104 6.77 -3.62 -0.43
C MET A 104 5.43 -2.87 -0.48
N PHE A 105 5.23 -2.08 -1.50
CA PHE A 105 3.96 -1.43 -1.78
C PHE A 105 3.12 -2.31 -2.70
N LEU A 106 1.90 -2.66 -2.27
CA LEU A 106 1.04 -3.53 -3.07
C LEU A 106 0.28 -2.71 -4.12
N GLY A 107 0.56 -3.00 -5.39
CA GLY A 107 -0.23 -2.53 -6.53
C GLY A 107 -1.58 -3.25 -6.63
N SER A 108 -2.11 -3.33 -7.84
CA SER A 108 -3.34 -4.04 -8.16
C SER A 108 -3.39 -4.34 -9.66
N SER A 109 -4.09 -5.37 -10.09
CA SER A 109 -4.28 -5.66 -11.52
C SER A 109 -5.05 -4.56 -12.25
N CYS A 110 -5.87 -3.78 -11.55
CA CYS A 110 -6.63 -2.68 -12.15
C CYS A 110 -5.79 -1.45 -12.54
N ILE A 111 -4.49 -1.41 -12.20
CA ILE A 111 -3.58 -0.34 -12.65
C ILE A 111 -3.21 -0.46 -14.13
N TYR A 112 -3.45 -1.61 -14.73
CA TYR A 112 -3.21 -1.84 -16.15
C TYR A 112 -4.38 -1.35 -17.02
N PRO A 113 -4.14 -1.04 -18.29
CA PRO A 113 -5.21 -0.68 -19.21
C PRO A 113 -6.29 -1.76 -19.28
N ARG A 114 -7.54 -1.30 -19.42
CA ARG A 114 -8.69 -2.21 -19.55
C ARG A 114 -8.52 -3.28 -20.62
N ASP A 115 -8.01 -2.88 -21.77
CA ASP A 115 -7.90 -3.72 -22.96
C ASP A 115 -6.45 -4.16 -23.24
N CYS A 116 -5.60 -4.26 -22.18
CA CYS A 116 -4.22 -4.72 -22.36
C CYS A 116 -4.16 -6.22 -22.69
N PRO A 117 -3.13 -6.66 -23.45
CA PRO A 117 -2.92 -8.07 -23.76
C PRO A 117 -2.75 -8.94 -22.51
N GLN A 118 -3.08 -10.24 -22.66
CA GLN A 118 -2.93 -11.23 -21.59
C GLN A 118 -1.86 -12.27 -22.00
N PRO A 119 -1.00 -12.69 -21.02
CA PRO A 119 -0.91 -12.25 -19.63
C PRO A 119 -0.42 -10.80 -19.52
N MET A 120 -0.89 -10.06 -18.50
CA MET A 120 -0.47 -8.69 -18.25
C MET A 120 1.03 -8.62 -17.96
N ARG A 121 1.71 -7.61 -18.53
CA ARG A 121 3.13 -7.32 -18.28
C ARG A 121 3.29 -5.95 -17.63
N GLU A 122 4.34 -5.77 -16.85
CA GLU A 122 4.60 -4.51 -16.13
C GLU A 122 4.75 -3.31 -17.09
N GLU A 123 5.29 -3.51 -18.28
CA GLU A 123 5.45 -2.50 -19.33
C GLU A 123 4.13 -1.92 -19.88
N TYR A 124 2.99 -2.59 -19.60
CA TYR A 124 1.68 -2.07 -20.03
C TYR A 124 1.14 -0.99 -19.08
N LEU A 125 1.80 -0.73 -17.97
CA LEU A 125 1.40 0.34 -17.05
C LEU A 125 1.37 1.69 -17.81
N LEU A 126 0.25 2.40 -17.70
CA LEU A 126 0.02 3.70 -18.36
C LEU A 126 0.04 3.68 -19.91
N SER A 127 -0.07 2.52 -20.54
CA SER A 127 -0.09 2.43 -22.01
C SER A 127 -1.47 2.61 -22.63
N GLY A 128 -2.52 2.80 -21.85
CA GLY A 128 -3.90 2.99 -22.35
C GLY A 128 -4.89 3.35 -21.25
N PRO A 129 -6.17 3.53 -21.59
CA PRO A 129 -7.21 3.92 -20.63
C PRO A 129 -7.50 2.81 -19.61
N LEU A 130 -7.73 3.25 -18.38
CA LEU A 130 -8.12 2.37 -17.27
C LEU A 130 -9.59 1.95 -17.36
N GLU A 131 -9.97 0.92 -16.60
CA GLU A 131 -11.36 0.54 -16.45
C GLU A 131 -12.11 1.62 -15.65
N GLN A 132 -13.17 2.19 -16.23
CA GLN A 132 -13.83 3.41 -15.72
C GLN A 132 -14.45 3.27 -14.32
N THR A 133 -14.96 2.10 -13.97
CA THR A 133 -15.67 1.92 -12.69
C THR A 133 -14.73 1.94 -11.49
N ASN A 134 -13.47 1.53 -11.65
CA ASN A 134 -12.46 1.51 -10.61
C ASN A 134 -11.26 2.44 -10.86
N GLU A 135 -11.33 3.28 -11.90
CA GLU A 135 -10.29 4.23 -12.27
C GLU A 135 -9.76 5.06 -11.09
N PRO A 136 -10.60 5.63 -10.19
CA PRO A 136 -10.12 6.41 -9.05
C PRO A 136 -9.20 5.62 -8.12
N TYR A 137 -9.52 4.37 -7.85
CA TYR A 137 -8.68 3.47 -7.07
C TYR A 137 -7.38 3.14 -7.82
N ALA A 138 -7.49 2.83 -9.12
CA ALA A 138 -6.33 2.51 -9.96
C ALA A 138 -5.34 3.68 -10.03
N VAL A 139 -5.84 4.91 -10.25
CA VAL A 139 -5.01 6.14 -10.25
C VAL A 139 -4.29 6.33 -8.92
N ALA A 140 -4.97 6.12 -7.79
CA ALA A 140 -4.34 6.22 -6.48
C ALA A 140 -3.21 5.18 -6.29
N LYS A 141 -3.40 3.95 -6.78
CA LYS A 141 -2.37 2.91 -6.75
C LYS A 141 -1.20 3.21 -7.67
N ILE A 142 -1.45 3.71 -8.87
CA ILE A 142 -0.41 4.15 -9.82
C ILE A 142 0.42 5.28 -9.18
N ALA A 143 -0.24 6.27 -8.57
CA ALA A 143 0.46 7.36 -7.89
C ALA A 143 1.38 6.87 -6.78
N GLY A 144 0.93 5.89 -5.96
CA GLY A 144 1.76 5.27 -4.93
C GLY A 144 2.97 4.53 -5.50
N LEU A 145 2.82 3.80 -6.62
CA LEU A 145 3.92 3.16 -7.31
C LEU A 145 4.93 4.18 -7.84
N LYS A 146 4.44 5.24 -8.52
CA LYS A 146 5.29 6.31 -9.03
C LYS A 146 6.02 7.07 -7.93
N LEU A 147 5.39 7.21 -6.77
CA LEU A 147 6.04 7.78 -5.59
C LEU A 147 7.21 6.89 -5.11
N CYS A 148 7.01 5.57 -5.03
CA CYS A 148 8.08 4.62 -4.69
C CYS A 148 9.22 4.66 -5.71
N GLU A 149 8.91 4.67 -7.02
CA GLU A 149 9.92 4.82 -8.09
C GLU A 149 10.73 6.11 -7.92
N SER A 150 10.05 7.23 -7.63
CA SER A 150 10.69 8.54 -7.46
C SER A 150 11.63 8.62 -6.25
N TYR A 151 11.35 7.87 -5.18
CA TYR A 151 12.25 7.77 -4.04
C TYR A 151 13.40 6.77 -4.26
N ASN A 152 13.32 5.91 -5.26
CA ASN A 152 14.39 4.97 -5.62
C ASN A 152 15.38 5.54 -6.66
N ALA A 153 15.04 6.68 -7.28
CA ALA A 153 15.90 7.34 -8.28
C ALA A 153 16.97 8.21 -7.63
#